data_89e6cde6b1cecb32be3ac3c1583467fa
#
_entry.id   89e6cde6b1cecb32be3ac3c1583467fa
#
_cell.length_a   1.000
_cell.length_b   1.000
_cell.length_c   1.000
_cell.angle_alpha   90.00
_cell.angle_beta   90.00
_cell.angle_gamma   90.00
#
_symmetry.space_group_name_H-M   'P 1'
#
loop_
_entity.id
_entity.type
_entity.pdbx_description
1 polymer ?
#
loop_
_entity_poly.entity_id
_entity_poly.type
_entity_poly.pdbx_seq_one_letter_code
_entity_poly.pdbx_strand_id
1 'polypeptide(L)'
;MTTVSSREQINSAIGTWSGFIYQGLCGILTALKMIEADSAGVAGYKLQLDGYEDFSILDGTDQIVSLHQCKCIKGRTEYAEDLNKMKIKRDSLTNKRPDIKSYFHCNETVAMVEGLEIEPYPFKNGKTKCGPGELKSIIKGLTCKVPCLSYPKIL
;
A
#
# COMPACT_ATOMS: atom_id res chain seq x y z
N MET A 1 33.06 -15.71 16.57
CA MET A 1 32.52 -15.15 15.29
C MET A 1 31.66 -16.23 14.67
N THR A 2 30.35 -16.09 14.78
CA THR A 2 29.38 -17.02 14.19
C THR A 2 29.18 -16.62 12.72
N THR A 3 29.67 -17.45 11.82
CA THR A 3 29.41 -17.29 10.37
C THR A 3 27.95 -17.59 10.12
N VAL A 4 27.17 -16.57 9.85
CA VAL A 4 25.79 -16.72 9.37
C VAL A 4 25.85 -17.49 8.05
N SER A 5 25.12 -18.60 7.97
CA SER A 5 25.10 -19.49 6.82
C SER A 5 24.61 -18.73 5.58
N SER A 6 25.23 -19.01 4.42
CA SER A 6 24.83 -18.40 3.14
C SER A 6 23.35 -18.61 2.78
N ARG A 7 22.71 -19.65 3.32
CA ARG A 7 21.26 -19.90 3.17
C ARG A 7 20.38 -18.89 3.93
N GLU A 8 20.79 -18.43 5.11
CA GLU A 8 20.03 -17.44 5.89
C GLU A 8 20.09 -16.06 5.23
N GLN A 9 21.22 -15.69 4.62
CA GLN A 9 21.35 -14.44 3.87
C GLN A 9 20.49 -14.43 2.60
N ILE A 10 20.43 -15.54 1.87
CA ILE A 10 19.58 -15.65 0.68
C ILE A 10 18.09 -15.57 1.07
N ASN A 11 17.69 -16.23 2.15
CA ASN A 11 16.29 -16.19 2.62
C ASN A 11 15.86 -14.79 3.08
N SER A 12 16.75 -14.02 3.71
CA SER A 12 16.46 -12.65 4.12
C SER A 12 16.30 -11.72 2.91
N ALA A 13 17.14 -11.87 1.89
CA ALA A 13 17.06 -11.08 0.66
C ALA A 13 15.75 -11.36 -0.12
N ILE A 14 15.31 -12.61 -0.23
CA ILE A 14 14.04 -12.98 -0.88
C ILE A 14 12.86 -12.42 -0.11
N GLY A 15 12.87 -12.47 1.22
CA GLY A 15 11.82 -11.90 2.07
C GLY A 15 11.67 -10.40 1.87
N THR A 16 12.78 -9.68 1.84
CA THR A 16 12.81 -8.21 1.59
C THR A 16 12.31 -7.87 0.20
N TRP A 17 12.75 -8.61 -0.83
CA TRP A 17 12.31 -8.39 -2.22
C TRP A 17 10.81 -8.61 -2.40
N SER A 18 10.25 -9.67 -1.80
CA SER A 18 8.80 -9.93 -1.83
C SER A 18 8.02 -8.82 -1.14
N GLY A 19 8.56 -8.23 -0.07
CA GLY A 19 7.97 -7.08 0.62
C GLY A 19 7.86 -5.86 -0.31
N PHE A 20 8.93 -5.51 -1.00
CA PHE A 20 8.93 -4.40 -1.98
C PHE A 20 7.96 -4.63 -3.14
N ILE A 21 7.89 -5.85 -3.67
CA ILE A 21 6.90 -6.16 -4.73
C ILE A 21 5.47 -5.97 -4.21
N TYR A 22 5.17 -6.45 -3.01
CA TYR A 22 3.84 -6.30 -2.41
C TYR A 22 3.48 -4.84 -2.20
N GLN A 23 4.38 -4.04 -1.63
CA GLN A 23 4.26 -2.60 -1.44
C GLN A 23 3.96 -1.88 -2.77
N GLY A 24 4.73 -2.14 -3.82
CA GLY A 24 4.52 -1.56 -5.14
C GLY A 24 3.15 -1.93 -5.73
N LEU A 25 2.72 -3.19 -5.59
CA LEU A 25 1.40 -3.64 -6.04
C LEU A 25 0.26 -2.96 -5.26
N CYS A 26 0.41 -2.77 -3.95
CA CYS A 26 -0.55 -2.03 -3.13
C CYS A 26 -0.66 -0.57 -3.59
N GLY A 27 0.47 0.09 -3.83
CA GLY A 27 0.50 1.47 -4.33
C GLY A 27 -0.20 1.62 -5.68
N ILE A 28 0.11 0.75 -6.64
CA ILE A 28 -0.53 0.76 -7.96
C ILE A 28 -2.04 0.51 -7.83
N LEU A 29 -2.46 -0.47 -7.02
CA LEU A 29 -3.87 -0.76 -6.82
C LEU A 29 -4.61 0.44 -6.21
N THR A 30 -4.01 1.09 -5.21
CA THR A 30 -4.59 2.30 -4.59
C THR A 30 -4.76 3.42 -5.61
N ALA A 31 -3.72 3.71 -6.41
CA ALA A 31 -3.80 4.73 -7.46
C ALA A 31 -4.88 4.41 -8.50
N LEU A 32 -4.99 3.17 -8.96
CA LEU A 32 -6.02 2.76 -9.91
C LEU A 32 -7.44 2.88 -9.34
N LYS A 33 -7.66 2.51 -8.09
CA LYS A 33 -8.95 2.68 -7.41
C LYS A 33 -9.34 4.16 -7.30
N MET A 34 -8.38 5.03 -6.99
CA MET A 34 -8.63 6.47 -6.92
C MET A 34 -9.02 7.04 -8.29
N ILE A 35 -8.31 6.65 -9.35
CA ILE A 35 -8.62 7.06 -10.73
C ILE A 35 -10.00 6.52 -11.17
N GLU A 36 -10.33 5.26 -10.83
CA GLU A 36 -11.63 4.67 -11.14
C GLU A 36 -12.79 5.43 -10.43
N ALA A 37 -12.54 5.87 -9.19
CA ALA A 37 -13.54 6.59 -8.40
C ALA A 37 -13.76 8.04 -8.87
N ASP A 38 -12.69 8.77 -9.15
CA ASP A 38 -12.75 10.18 -9.60
C ASP A 38 -11.47 10.57 -10.33
N SER A 39 -11.44 10.33 -11.63
CA SER A 39 -10.27 10.63 -12.45
C SER A 39 -9.96 12.13 -12.57
N ALA A 40 -10.96 12.98 -12.49
CA ALA A 40 -10.78 14.44 -12.57
C ALA A 40 -10.27 15.00 -11.24
N GLY A 41 -10.83 14.54 -10.11
CA GLY A 41 -10.48 15.02 -8.78
C GLY A 41 -9.07 14.61 -8.34
N VAL A 42 -8.52 13.53 -8.91
CA VAL A 42 -7.15 13.09 -8.62
C VAL A 42 -6.12 13.52 -9.68
N ALA A 43 -6.51 14.36 -10.62
CA ALA A 43 -5.58 14.92 -11.60
C ALA A 43 -4.48 15.71 -10.89
N GLY A 44 -3.22 15.36 -11.15
CA GLY A 44 -2.07 15.96 -10.47
C GLY A 44 -1.66 15.29 -9.16
N TYR A 45 -2.39 14.29 -8.66
CA TYR A 45 -1.96 13.50 -7.50
C TYR A 45 -0.73 12.67 -7.85
N LYS A 46 0.09 12.40 -6.85
CA LYS A 46 1.34 11.67 -6.98
C LYS A 46 1.36 10.48 -6.01
N LEU A 47 1.83 9.35 -6.50
CA LEU A 47 2.19 8.20 -5.68
C LEU A 47 3.68 8.31 -5.32
N GLN A 48 3.99 8.49 -4.06
CA GLN A 48 5.36 8.52 -3.54
C GLN A 48 5.67 7.20 -2.82
N LEU A 49 6.69 6.49 -3.28
CA LEU A 49 7.23 5.29 -2.61
C LEU A 49 8.34 5.71 -1.63
N ASP A 50 8.49 4.96 -0.53
CA ASP A 50 9.54 5.14 0.48
C ASP A 50 9.67 6.58 1.01
N GLY A 51 8.53 7.23 1.28
CA GLY A 51 8.53 8.57 1.85
C GLY A 51 8.29 8.54 3.37
N TYR A 52 7.07 8.90 3.76
CA TYR A 52 6.65 8.92 5.16
C TYR A 52 6.28 7.55 5.72
N GLU A 53 5.80 6.67 4.86
CA GLU A 53 5.52 5.24 5.09
C GLU A 53 5.94 4.45 3.86
N ASP A 54 5.51 3.18 3.73
CA ASP A 54 5.83 2.35 2.57
C ASP A 54 5.42 3.03 1.26
N PHE A 55 4.29 3.73 1.25
CA PHE A 55 3.98 4.72 0.24
C PHE A 55 3.01 5.79 0.76
N SER A 56 2.91 6.90 0.05
CA SER A 56 2.02 8.01 0.34
C SER A 56 1.34 8.50 -0.92
N ILE A 57 0.13 9.04 -0.77
CA ILE A 57 -0.51 9.81 -1.83
C ILE A 57 -0.36 11.30 -1.50
N LEU A 58 0.13 12.05 -2.45
CA LEU A 58 0.26 13.49 -2.40
C LEU A 58 -0.74 14.14 -3.36
N ASP A 59 -1.25 15.30 -3.01
CA ASP A 59 -2.05 16.12 -3.94
C ASP A 59 -1.18 16.89 -4.94
N GLY A 60 -1.81 17.68 -5.80
CA GLY A 60 -1.12 18.50 -6.79
C GLY A 60 -0.20 19.58 -6.21
N THR A 61 -0.27 19.85 -4.92
CA THR A 61 0.57 20.83 -4.19
C THR A 61 1.65 20.15 -3.33
N ASP A 62 1.86 18.86 -3.55
CA ASP A 62 2.79 18.01 -2.77
C ASP A 62 2.43 17.85 -1.28
N GLN A 63 1.17 18.06 -0.93
CA GLN A 63 0.68 17.82 0.42
C GLN A 63 0.23 16.36 0.57
N ILE A 64 0.51 15.77 1.74
CA ILE A 64 0.11 14.39 2.04
C ILE A 64 -1.41 14.32 2.17
N VAL A 65 -2.04 13.44 1.39
CA VAL A 65 -3.45 13.09 1.46
C VAL A 65 -3.65 11.82 2.28
N SER A 66 -2.80 10.83 2.06
CA SER A 66 -2.87 9.57 2.80
C SER A 66 -1.51 8.89 2.94
N LEU A 67 -1.40 8.12 4.04
CA LEU A 67 -0.24 7.30 4.40
C LEU A 67 -0.63 5.82 4.31
N HIS A 68 0.27 5.00 3.79
CA HIS A 68 0.01 3.60 3.55
C HIS A 68 1.17 2.73 4.03
N GLN A 69 0.87 1.77 4.90
CA GLN A 69 1.82 0.74 5.33
C GLN A 69 1.39 -0.62 4.81
N CYS A 70 2.34 -1.43 4.34
CA CYS A 70 2.12 -2.73 3.75
C CYS A 70 2.83 -3.83 4.53
N LYS A 71 2.13 -4.90 4.85
CA LYS A 71 2.70 -6.10 5.47
C LYS A 71 2.19 -7.35 4.77
N CYS A 72 3.10 -8.14 4.23
CA CYS A 72 2.80 -9.41 3.59
C CYS A 72 3.61 -10.53 4.26
N ILE A 73 3.16 -10.95 5.45
CA ILE A 73 3.83 -12.00 6.22
C ILE A 73 2.86 -13.18 6.35
N LYS A 74 3.26 -14.31 5.79
CA LYS A 74 2.44 -15.54 5.80
C LYS A 74 2.19 -16.03 7.23
N GLY A 75 0.92 -16.20 7.57
CA GLY A 75 0.49 -16.74 8.87
C GLY A 75 0.56 -15.73 10.02
N ARG A 76 0.99 -14.49 9.78
CA ARG A 76 0.96 -13.44 10.79
C ARG A 76 -0.40 -12.76 10.79
N THR A 77 -1.04 -12.70 11.95
CA THR A 77 -2.35 -12.06 12.17
C THR A 77 -2.28 -10.94 13.19
N GLU A 78 -1.16 -10.82 13.93
CA GLU A 78 -0.98 -9.82 14.97
C GLU A 78 -0.05 -8.72 14.49
N TYR A 79 -0.58 -7.52 14.39
CA TYR A 79 0.11 -6.32 13.91
C TYR A 79 -0.03 -5.13 14.89
N ALA A 80 -0.36 -5.39 16.16
CA ALA A 80 -0.62 -4.33 17.14
C ALA A 80 0.52 -3.31 17.24
N GLU A 81 1.77 -3.76 17.22
CA GLU A 81 2.93 -2.87 17.27
C GLU A 81 3.06 -2.02 15.99
N ASP A 82 2.91 -2.62 14.81
CA ASP A 82 2.97 -1.91 13.54
C ASP A 82 1.85 -0.86 13.44
N LEU A 83 0.62 -1.24 13.83
CA LEU A 83 -0.54 -0.36 13.83
C LEU A 83 -0.37 0.81 14.82
N ASN A 84 0.19 0.54 16.01
CA ASN A 84 0.45 1.58 17.00
C ASN A 84 1.52 2.58 16.50
N LYS A 85 2.61 2.10 15.90
CA LYS A 85 3.62 2.96 15.29
C LYS A 85 3.03 3.85 14.20
N MET A 86 2.18 3.28 13.34
CA MET A 86 1.49 4.01 12.30
C MET A 86 0.54 5.07 12.86
N LYS A 87 -0.21 4.75 13.92
CA LYS A 87 -1.08 5.70 14.62
C LYS A 87 -0.29 6.88 15.17
N ILE A 88 0.80 6.63 15.90
CA ILE A 88 1.67 7.67 16.45
C ILE A 88 2.18 8.58 15.34
N LYS A 89 2.62 8.03 14.24
CA LYS A 89 3.14 8.78 13.10
C LYS A 89 2.06 9.64 12.44
N ARG A 90 0.88 9.08 12.21
CA ARG A 90 -0.28 9.83 11.72
C ARG A 90 -0.60 10.99 12.66
N ASP A 91 -0.72 10.72 13.95
CA ASP A 91 -1.09 11.73 14.95
C ASP A 91 -0.09 12.89 15.00
N SER A 92 1.20 12.61 14.79
CA SER A 92 2.23 13.65 14.67
C SER A 92 2.06 14.55 13.43
N LEU A 93 1.48 14.04 12.36
CA LEU A 93 1.21 14.78 11.13
C LEU A 93 -0.16 15.48 11.17
N THR A 94 -1.17 14.88 11.79
CA THR A 94 -2.53 15.42 11.88
C THR A 94 -2.62 16.66 12.76
N ASN A 95 -1.67 16.92 13.63
CA ASN A 95 -1.53 18.21 14.32
C ASN A 95 -1.43 19.39 13.33
N LYS A 96 -0.96 19.13 12.08
CA LYS A 96 -0.86 20.12 11.00
C LYS A 96 -1.96 19.96 9.94
N ARG A 97 -2.43 18.73 9.75
CA ARG A 97 -3.42 18.35 8.72
C ARG A 97 -4.35 17.27 9.27
N PRO A 98 -5.50 17.61 9.88
CA PRO A 98 -6.41 16.64 10.52
C PRO A 98 -7.11 15.71 9.52
N ASP A 99 -7.07 16.03 8.24
CA ASP A 99 -7.68 15.30 7.13
C ASP A 99 -6.81 14.15 6.56
N ILE A 100 -5.57 13.98 7.06
CA ILE A 100 -4.69 12.88 6.60
C ILE A 100 -5.27 11.54 7.03
N LYS A 101 -5.50 10.66 6.05
CA LYS A 101 -5.93 9.28 6.27
C LYS A 101 -4.74 8.34 6.36
N SER A 102 -4.91 7.23 7.06
CA SER A 102 -3.88 6.19 7.17
C SER A 102 -4.49 4.83 6.88
N TYR A 103 -3.82 4.04 6.04
CA TYR A 103 -4.28 2.73 5.61
C TYR A 103 -3.22 1.68 5.88
N PHE A 104 -3.64 0.55 6.40
CA PHE A 104 -2.79 -0.60 6.63
C PHE A 104 -3.18 -1.73 5.70
N HIS A 105 -2.29 -2.07 4.78
CA HIS A 105 -2.48 -3.13 3.79
C HIS A 105 -1.82 -4.42 4.26
N CYS A 106 -2.58 -5.49 4.35
CA CYS A 106 -2.04 -6.79 4.73
C CYS A 106 -2.70 -7.91 3.94
N ASN A 107 -2.03 -9.05 3.88
CA ASN A 107 -2.52 -10.25 3.20
C ASN A 107 -3.39 -11.15 4.08
N GLU A 108 -3.60 -10.77 5.33
CA GLU A 108 -4.40 -11.50 6.32
C GLU A 108 -5.47 -10.58 6.91
N THR A 109 -6.50 -11.16 7.52
CA THR A 109 -7.50 -10.38 8.28
C THR A 109 -6.88 -9.86 9.56
N VAL A 110 -7.07 -8.57 9.84
CA VAL A 110 -6.52 -7.89 11.02
C VAL A 110 -7.66 -7.26 11.82
N ALA A 111 -7.52 -7.23 13.14
CA ALA A 111 -8.46 -6.54 14.02
C ALA A 111 -8.42 -5.03 13.73
N MET A 112 -9.61 -4.40 13.69
CA MET A 112 -9.74 -2.97 13.48
C MET A 112 -9.14 -2.20 14.67
N VAL A 113 -8.43 -1.12 14.35
CA VAL A 113 -7.88 -0.17 15.33
C VAL A 113 -8.54 1.18 15.09
N GLU A 114 -9.02 1.79 16.17
CA GLU A 114 -9.67 3.10 16.09
C GLU A 114 -8.75 4.15 15.44
N GLY A 115 -9.30 4.88 14.50
CA GLY A 115 -8.61 5.94 13.78
C GLY A 115 -7.59 5.48 12.73
N LEU A 116 -7.53 4.18 12.42
CA LEU A 116 -6.81 3.65 11.27
C LEU A 116 -7.80 2.95 10.34
N GLU A 117 -7.76 3.32 9.07
CA GLU A 117 -8.48 2.58 8.04
C GLU A 117 -7.63 1.40 7.58
N ILE A 118 -8.17 0.20 7.70
CA ILE A 118 -7.56 -1.02 7.16
C ILE A 118 -8.19 -1.26 5.80
N GLU A 119 -7.40 -1.08 4.75
CA GLU A 119 -7.86 -1.33 3.39
C GLU A 119 -8.07 -2.83 3.19
N PRO A 120 -9.32 -3.30 3.08
CA PRO A 120 -9.59 -4.70 2.81
C PRO A 120 -9.30 -4.99 1.35
N TYR A 121 -8.37 -5.88 1.06
CA TYR A 121 -8.27 -6.42 -0.28
C TYR A 121 -9.45 -7.34 -0.55
N PRO A 122 -10.01 -7.31 -1.76
CA PRO A 122 -11.07 -8.23 -2.12
C PRO A 122 -10.52 -9.65 -2.09
N PHE A 123 -11.08 -10.45 -1.20
CA PHE A 123 -10.74 -11.87 -1.08
C PHE A 123 -11.40 -12.67 -2.19
N LYS A 124 -10.65 -13.53 -2.83
CA LYS A 124 -11.17 -14.40 -3.88
C LYS A 124 -11.82 -15.63 -3.25
N ASN A 125 -13.09 -15.91 -3.59
CA ASN A 125 -13.83 -17.11 -3.18
C ASN A 125 -13.88 -17.37 -1.67
N GLY A 126 -14.11 -16.31 -0.87
CA GLY A 126 -14.21 -16.44 0.59
C GLY A 126 -12.87 -16.76 1.30
N LYS A 127 -11.76 -16.76 0.59
CA LYS A 127 -10.43 -16.89 1.19
C LYS A 127 -9.98 -15.56 1.75
N THR A 128 -9.47 -15.59 2.97
CA THR A 128 -9.04 -14.40 3.74
C THR A 128 -7.63 -13.92 3.37
N LYS A 129 -7.06 -14.37 2.25
CA LYS A 129 -5.68 -14.07 1.86
C LYS A 129 -5.60 -13.52 0.46
N CYS A 130 -4.91 -12.38 0.32
CA CYS A 130 -4.65 -11.75 -0.96
C CYS A 130 -3.13 -11.49 -1.11
N GLY A 131 -2.43 -12.43 -1.69
CA GLY A 131 -1.01 -12.33 -1.97
C GLY A 131 -0.69 -11.57 -3.25
N PRO A 132 0.61 -11.46 -3.61
CA PRO A 132 1.04 -10.72 -4.80
C PRO A 132 0.43 -11.21 -6.12
N GLY A 133 0.11 -12.50 -6.23
CA GLY A 133 -0.51 -13.07 -7.44
C GLY A 133 -1.94 -12.59 -7.64
N GLU A 134 -2.72 -12.58 -6.56
CA GLU A 134 -4.10 -12.09 -6.57
C GLU A 134 -4.13 -10.59 -6.85
N LEU A 135 -3.23 -9.80 -6.24
CA LEU A 135 -3.12 -8.36 -6.48
C LEU A 135 -2.84 -8.06 -7.96
N LYS A 136 -1.90 -8.79 -8.59
CA LYS A 136 -1.62 -8.63 -10.03
C LYS A 136 -2.85 -8.88 -10.89
N SER A 137 -3.66 -9.88 -10.54
CA SER A 137 -4.89 -10.19 -11.29
C SER A 137 -5.93 -9.10 -11.14
N ILE A 138 -6.08 -8.51 -9.95
CA ILE A 138 -7.00 -7.39 -9.69
C ILE A 138 -6.55 -6.15 -10.47
N ILE A 139 -5.26 -5.80 -10.39
CA ILE A 139 -4.67 -4.67 -11.10
C ILE A 139 -4.91 -4.81 -12.62
N LYS A 140 -4.65 -6.00 -13.19
CA LYS A 140 -4.91 -6.26 -14.60
C LYS A 140 -6.39 -6.04 -14.98
N GLY A 141 -7.31 -6.42 -14.10
CA GLY A 141 -8.76 -6.20 -14.33
C GLY A 141 -9.12 -4.71 -14.32
N LEU A 142 -8.51 -3.93 -13.42
CA LEU A 142 -8.74 -2.48 -13.33
C LEU A 142 -8.12 -1.71 -14.49
N THR A 143 -6.90 -2.04 -14.89
CA THR A 143 -6.23 -1.35 -16.02
C THR A 143 -6.98 -1.50 -17.33
N CYS A 144 -7.76 -2.57 -17.52
CA CYS A 144 -8.62 -2.72 -18.67
C CYS A 144 -9.85 -1.78 -18.66
N LYS A 145 -10.21 -1.23 -17.50
CA LYS A 145 -11.38 -0.36 -17.33
C LYS A 145 -11.02 1.13 -17.33
N VAL A 146 -9.80 1.46 -16.94
CA VAL A 146 -9.31 2.84 -16.96
C VAL A 146 -9.13 3.27 -18.42
N PRO A 147 -9.83 4.32 -18.89
CA PRO A 147 -9.60 4.83 -20.25
C PRO A 147 -8.12 5.14 -20.43
N CYS A 148 -7.54 4.69 -21.54
CA CYS A 148 -6.17 5.07 -21.89
C CYS A 148 -6.10 6.59 -21.85
N LEU A 149 -5.39 7.13 -20.85
CA LEU A 149 -4.94 8.52 -20.88
C LEU A 149 -4.11 8.62 -22.14
N SER A 150 -4.66 9.28 -23.16
CA SER A 150 -3.94 9.57 -24.38
C SER A 150 -2.73 10.39 -23.98
N TYR A 151 -1.57 9.74 -23.96
CA TYR A 151 -0.32 10.47 -23.82
C TYR A 151 -0.29 11.54 -24.90
N PRO A 152 -0.07 12.81 -24.56
CA PRO A 152 0.18 13.82 -25.59
C PRO A 152 1.35 13.29 -26.41
N LYS A 153 1.14 13.12 -27.72
CA LYS A 153 2.23 12.80 -28.65
C LYS A 153 3.25 13.93 -28.49
N ILE A 154 4.38 13.62 -27.89
CA ILE A 154 5.53 14.52 -27.91
C ILE A 154 5.96 14.54 -29.38
N LEU A 155 5.69 15.67 -30.03
CA LEU A 155 6.20 16.01 -31.35
C LEU A 155 7.67 16.37 -31.26
#